data_0ae6922007a530c9c469dfac50c47763
#
_entry.id   0ae6922007a530c9c469dfac50c47763
#
_cell.length_a   1.000
_cell.length_b   1.000
_cell.length_c   1.000
_cell.angle_alpha   90.00
_cell.angle_beta   90.00
_cell.angle_gamma   90.00
#
_symmetry.space_group_name_H-M   'P 1'
#
loop_
_entity.id
_entity.type
_entity.pdbx_description
1 polymer ?
#
loop_
_entity_poly.entity_id
_entity_poly.type
_entity_poly.pdbx_seq_one_letter_code
_entity_poly.pdbx_strand_id
1 'polypeptide(L)'
;GKKPILVLREPSMGPVFGMKGGATGGGYSQVVPMEDINLHFTGDFHAITAANDLLCAAIDNHIYHGNELGIETVAFNRSLDVNDRALRHVSLEHRSEKFNITAASEIMALFCLADSLDDLKEMLGNIVIGYDKNQRLILAKELHIEGALVTLLKDAFYPNLVQTLEHTPAIIHGGPFANIAHGCNSIVATKLGLSLGDYVITEAGFGSDLGAEKFLDIKCRKASIFPECIVLVATIKALKYNAGISKEDILIENVDAVREGICNLEAHVSNLKKYGVPLVVCLNAYDTDTSLEQQVVIDWCKKENISVAVST
;
A
#
# COMPACT_ATOMS: atom_id res chain seq x y z
N GLY A 1 14.13 -27.41 -6.47
CA GLY A 1 12.87 -26.72 -6.19
C GLY A 1 12.88 -25.34 -6.83
N LYS A 2 11.75 -24.66 -6.81
CA LYS A 2 11.62 -23.26 -7.26
C LYS A 2 12.07 -22.33 -6.15
N LYS A 3 12.51 -21.12 -6.52
CA LYS A 3 12.96 -20.08 -5.57
C LYS A 3 11.90 -18.97 -5.49
N PRO A 4 10.93 -19.04 -4.56
CA PRO A 4 9.99 -17.96 -4.34
C PRO A 4 10.64 -16.82 -3.57
N ILE A 5 10.23 -15.59 -3.87
CA ILE A 5 10.56 -14.39 -3.11
C ILE A 5 9.28 -13.63 -2.85
N LEU A 6 9.07 -13.21 -1.61
CA LEU A 6 7.99 -12.30 -1.24
C LEU A 6 8.48 -10.85 -1.41
N VAL A 7 7.59 -9.97 -1.87
CA VAL A 7 7.87 -8.53 -1.93
C VAL A 7 6.67 -7.79 -1.35
N LEU A 8 6.86 -7.16 -0.21
CA LEU A 8 5.79 -6.67 0.65
C LEU A 8 6.02 -5.22 1.09
N ARG A 9 4.95 -4.57 1.51
CA ARG A 9 5.02 -3.24 2.15
C ARG A 9 5.52 -3.35 3.58
N GLU A 10 6.22 -2.32 4.02
CA GLU A 10 6.44 -2.05 5.43
C GLU A 10 5.11 -1.63 6.09
N PRO A 11 4.74 -2.15 7.26
CA PRO A 11 3.54 -1.73 7.97
C PRO A 11 3.71 -0.34 8.59
N SER A 12 2.66 0.50 8.49
CA SER A 12 2.56 1.74 9.26
C SER A 12 2.36 1.44 10.74
N MET A 13 2.86 2.26 11.64
CA MET A 13 2.53 2.16 13.07
C MET A 13 1.03 2.33 13.31
N GLY A 14 0.39 3.29 12.63
CA GLY A 14 -1.03 3.54 12.75
C GLY A 14 -1.49 3.77 14.19
N PRO A 15 -2.72 3.38 14.55
CA PRO A 15 -3.19 3.48 15.94
C PRO A 15 -2.65 2.36 16.84
N VAL A 16 -2.27 1.22 16.27
CA VAL A 16 -1.68 0.05 16.93
C VAL A 16 -0.67 -0.55 16.00
N PHE A 17 0.48 -0.92 16.52
CA PHE A 17 1.60 -1.45 15.75
C PHE A 17 1.21 -2.64 14.87
N GLY A 18 1.55 -2.58 13.58
CA GLY A 18 1.32 -3.63 12.61
C GLY A 18 -0.13 -3.82 12.13
N MET A 19 -1.09 -3.03 12.60
CA MET A 19 -2.49 -3.17 12.19
C MET A 19 -2.88 -2.41 10.92
N LYS A 20 -2.03 -1.52 10.42
CA LYS A 20 -2.32 -0.71 9.23
C LYS A 20 -1.23 -0.79 8.18
N GLY A 21 -1.66 -0.76 6.92
CA GLY A 21 -0.79 -0.85 5.76
C GLY A 21 -0.37 -2.28 5.49
N GLY A 22 0.90 -2.51 5.15
CA GLY A 22 1.47 -3.85 5.07
C GLY A 22 1.48 -4.52 6.45
N ALA A 23 1.41 -5.84 6.48
CA ALA A 23 1.51 -6.60 7.71
C ALA A 23 2.60 -7.68 7.58
N THR A 24 3.28 -7.97 8.67
CA THR A 24 4.29 -9.03 8.71
C THR A 24 3.70 -10.43 8.82
N GLY A 25 2.37 -10.54 8.71
CA GLY A 25 1.65 -11.79 8.90
C GLY A 25 1.28 -12.03 10.36
N GLY A 26 0.78 -13.23 10.65
CA GLY A 26 0.35 -13.64 12.00
C GLY A 26 0.21 -15.15 12.11
N GLY A 27 0.05 -15.64 13.33
CA GLY A 27 -0.04 -17.08 13.56
C GLY A 27 1.22 -17.81 13.10
N TYR A 28 1.05 -18.78 12.22
CA TYR A 28 2.13 -19.60 11.68
C TYR A 28 2.81 -19.01 10.44
N SER A 29 2.24 -17.97 9.83
CA SER A 29 2.79 -17.33 8.62
C SER A 29 3.26 -15.93 8.95
N GLN A 30 4.55 -15.79 9.23
CA GLN A 30 5.15 -14.51 9.64
C GLN A 30 6.42 -14.21 8.84
N VAL A 31 6.64 -12.92 8.61
CA VAL A 31 7.94 -12.37 8.18
C VAL A 31 8.69 -11.91 9.42
N VAL A 32 9.94 -12.28 9.54
CA VAL A 32 10.76 -12.01 10.73
C VAL A 32 11.94 -11.09 10.42
N PRO A 33 12.33 -10.22 11.37
CA PRO A 33 11.80 -10.03 12.73
C PRO A 33 10.51 -9.19 12.77
N MET A 34 9.40 -9.78 13.14
CA MET A 34 8.06 -9.17 13.06
C MET A 34 7.94 -7.91 13.93
N GLU A 35 8.39 -7.99 15.17
CA GLU A 35 8.30 -6.88 16.12
C GLU A 35 9.09 -5.66 15.63
N ASP A 36 10.31 -5.87 15.17
CA ASP A 36 11.18 -4.79 14.69
C ASP A 36 10.62 -4.17 13.40
N ILE A 37 10.09 -4.98 12.48
CA ILE A 37 9.46 -4.51 11.24
C ILE A 37 8.26 -3.61 11.58
N ASN A 38 7.43 -4.01 12.55
CA ASN A 38 6.27 -3.24 13.00
C ASN A 38 6.66 -1.93 13.71
N LEU A 39 7.91 -1.79 14.13
CA LEU A 39 8.48 -0.60 14.78
C LEU A 39 9.38 0.22 13.85
N HIS A 40 9.27 0.02 12.54
CA HIS A 40 10.01 0.75 11.50
C HIS A 40 11.54 0.59 11.56
N PHE A 41 12.05 -0.59 11.89
CA PHE A 41 13.51 -0.81 11.92
C PHE A 41 14.17 -0.58 10.55
N THR A 42 13.43 -0.73 9.45
CA THR A 42 13.90 -0.47 8.09
C THR A 42 14.28 0.99 7.86
N GLY A 43 13.62 1.93 8.56
CA GLY A 43 13.87 3.36 8.44
C GLY A 43 13.12 4.07 7.34
N ASP A 44 12.41 3.38 6.46
CA ASP A 44 11.70 3.97 5.31
C ASP A 44 10.71 5.05 5.76
N PHE A 45 9.84 4.74 6.72
CA PHE A 45 8.84 5.68 7.25
C PHE A 45 9.47 6.90 7.92
N HIS A 46 10.54 6.70 8.69
CA HIS A 46 11.25 7.82 9.36
C HIS A 46 11.90 8.75 8.34
N ALA A 47 12.57 8.21 7.33
CA ALA A 47 13.17 9.00 6.26
C ALA A 47 12.13 9.78 5.46
N ILE A 48 11.01 9.14 5.11
CA ILE A 48 9.91 9.75 4.37
C ILE A 48 9.23 10.85 5.19
N THR A 49 8.98 10.62 6.49
CA THR A 49 8.44 11.65 7.40
C THR A 49 9.40 12.85 7.47
N ALA A 50 10.69 12.60 7.66
CA ALA A 50 11.69 13.67 7.73
C ALA A 50 11.77 14.49 6.43
N ALA A 51 11.75 13.83 5.26
CA ALA A 51 11.75 14.51 3.96
C ALA A 51 10.46 15.32 3.76
N ASN A 52 9.31 14.76 4.12
CA ASN A 52 8.03 15.46 4.02
C ASN A 52 7.99 16.72 4.86
N ASP A 53 8.46 16.64 6.10
CA ASP A 53 8.42 17.77 7.03
C ASP A 53 9.50 18.80 6.73
N LEU A 54 10.64 18.39 6.15
CA LEU A 54 11.63 19.32 5.61
C LEU A 54 11.04 20.15 4.45
N LEU A 55 10.27 19.53 3.54
CA LEU A 55 9.62 20.28 2.47
C LEU A 55 8.62 21.29 3.03
N CYS A 56 7.81 20.92 4.02
CA CYS A 56 6.91 21.86 4.70
C CYS A 56 7.66 23.01 5.36
N ALA A 57 8.77 22.71 6.05
CA ALA A 57 9.60 23.75 6.69
C ALA A 57 10.21 24.69 5.65
N ALA A 58 10.64 24.19 4.50
CA ALA A 58 11.17 25.02 3.41
C ALA A 58 10.09 25.95 2.83
N ILE A 59 8.86 25.48 2.65
CA ILE A 59 7.73 26.30 2.22
C ILE A 59 7.47 27.44 3.22
N ASP A 60 7.35 27.12 4.51
CA ASP A 60 7.08 28.11 5.54
C ASP A 60 8.22 29.12 5.69
N ASN A 61 9.48 28.67 5.60
CA ASN A 61 10.65 29.57 5.59
C ASN A 61 10.64 30.51 4.37
N HIS A 62 10.31 30.00 3.19
CA HIS A 62 10.20 30.83 1.99
C HIS A 62 9.15 31.93 2.15
N ILE A 63 7.97 31.58 2.69
CA ILE A 63 6.90 32.55 2.96
C ILE A 63 7.35 33.58 4.00
N TYR A 64 7.98 33.14 5.08
CA TYR A 64 8.45 34.04 6.14
C TYR A 64 9.52 35.01 5.67
N HIS A 65 10.42 34.61 4.79
CA HIS A 65 11.55 35.42 4.29
C HIS A 65 11.25 36.23 3.02
N GLY A 66 9.98 36.54 2.74
CA GLY A 66 9.61 37.49 1.71
C GLY A 66 8.80 36.90 0.56
N ASN A 67 8.60 35.59 0.52
CA ASN A 67 7.66 34.91 -0.41
C ASN A 67 7.83 35.36 -1.89
N GLU A 68 9.04 35.30 -2.41
CA GLU A 68 9.36 35.73 -3.79
C GLU A 68 8.54 34.92 -4.83
N LEU A 69 8.19 33.68 -4.56
CA LEU A 69 7.34 32.85 -5.43
C LEU A 69 5.86 33.25 -5.38
N GLY A 70 5.45 34.08 -4.40
CA GLY A 70 4.09 34.58 -4.25
C GLY A 70 3.11 33.48 -3.85
N ILE A 71 3.51 32.53 -2.98
CA ILE A 71 2.64 31.47 -2.47
C ILE A 71 1.49 32.07 -1.68
N GLU A 72 0.27 31.97 -2.20
CA GLU A 72 -0.96 32.45 -1.54
C GLU A 72 -1.63 31.30 -0.79
N THR A 73 -1.65 30.11 -1.39
CA THR A 73 -2.23 28.90 -0.81
C THR A 73 -1.19 27.79 -0.78
N VAL A 74 -0.95 27.19 0.40
CA VAL A 74 -0.10 26.01 0.56
C VAL A 74 -0.96 24.78 0.38
N ALA A 75 -0.57 23.87 -0.52
CA ALA A 75 -1.28 22.63 -0.81
C ALA A 75 -0.65 21.39 -0.15
N PHE A 76 0.59 21.49 0.31
CA PHE A 76 1.36 20.40 0.88
C PHE A 76 1.28 20.42 2.41
N ASN A 77 1.14 19.24 3.03
CA ASN A 77 0.94 19.11 4.47
C ASN A 77 2.03 18.27 5.15
N ARG A 78 2.25 18.50 6.44
CA ARG A 78 3.12 17.70 7.30
C ARG A 78 2.64 16.27 7.44
N SER A 79 3.53 15.39 7.83
CA SER A 79 3.20 13.99 8.08
C SER A 79 3.74 13.49 9.43
N LEU A 80 3.05 12.48 9.97
CA LEU A 80 3.47 11.74 11.15
C LEU A 80 2.85 10.34 11.07
N ASP A 81 3.65 9.29 11.31
CA ASP A 81 3.14 7.92 11.13
C ASP A 81 2.35 7.41 12.36
N VAL A 82 1.45 8.24 12.85
CA VAL A 82 0.46 7.89 13.87
C VAL A 82 -0.90 8.50 13.53
N ASN A 83 -1.97 7.85 13.97
CA ASN A 83 -3.34 8.36 13.83
C ASN A 83 -3.68 9.32 14.97
N ASP A 84 -3.13 10.52 14.96
CA ASP A 84 -3.41 11.55 15.94
C ASP A 84 -4.61 12.42 15.49
N ARG A 85 -5.72 12.32 16.23
CA ARG A 85 -6.93 13.09 15.91
C ARG A 85 -6.80 14.57 16.23
N ALA A 86 -5.93 14.93 17.16
CA ALA A 86 -5.69 16.33 17.54
C ALA A 86 -4.95 17.08 16.43
N LEU A 87 -4.14 16.38 15.63
CA LEU A 87 -3.37 16.96 14.53
C LEU A 87 -4.15 17.06 13.19
N ARG A 88 -5.44 16.75 13.18
CA ARG A 88 -6.27 16.89 11.97
C ARG A 88 -6.61 18.34 11.63
N HIS A 89 -6.54 19.22 12.61
CA HIS A 89 -6.71 20.66 12.44
C HIS A 89 -5.75 21.38 13.36
N VAL A 90 -4.70 21.92 12.79
CA VAL A 90 -3.66 22.67 13.51
C VAL A 90 -3.64 24.09 12.99
N SER A 91 -3.69 25.07 13.85
CA SER A 91 -3.51 26.49 13.50
C SER A 91 -2.04 26.83 13.62
N LEU A 92 -1.42 27.17 12.52
CA LEU A 92 -0.08 27.76 12.45
C LEU A 92 -0.21 29.30 12.42
N GLU A 93 0.91 29.99 12.56
CA GLU A 93 0.96 31.45 12.60
C GLU A 93 0.26 32.11 11.38
N HIS A 94 0.44 31.53 10.19
CA HIS A 94 -0.04 32.10 8.93
C HIS A 94 -1.09 31.28 8.19
N ARG A 95 -1.39 30.05 8.66
CA ARG A 95 -2.33 29.15 7.97
C ARG A 95 -2.87 28.06 8.89
N SER A 96 -3.94 27.40 8.46
CA SER A 96 -4.35 26.13 9.05
C SER A 96 -3.76 24.98 8.26
N GLU A 97 -3.43 23.90 8.96
CA GLU A 97 -2.83 22.70 8.40
C GLU A 97 -3.42 21.43 9.03
N LYS A 98 -3.20 20.30 8.41
CA LYS A 98 -3.43 18.97 8.99
C LYS A 98 -2.17 18.13 8.85
N PHE A 99 -1.98 17.19 9.77
CA PHE A 99 -0.95 16.16 9.60
C PHE A 99 -1.56 14.94 8.91
N ASN A 100 -0.92 14.51 7.83
CA ASN A 100 -1.25 13.24 7.18
C ASN A 100 -0.51 12.10 7.89
N ILE A 101 -1.05 10.88 7.87
CA ILE A 101 -0.24 9.72 8.24
C ILE A 101 0.81 9.49 7.15
N THR A 102 2.04 9.18 7.52
CA THR A 102 3.18 9.08 6.57
C THR A 102 2.88 8.13 5.40
N ALA A 103 2.21 7.01 5.66
CA ALA A 103 1.77 6.07 4.62
C ALA A 103 0.83 6.68 3.56
N ALA A 104 0.24 7.83 3.85
CA ALA A 104 -0.66 8.58 2.96
C ALA A 104 0.01 9.83 2.38
N SER A 105 1.30 10.05 2.62
CA SER A 105 2.02 11.18 2.08
C SER A 105 2.32 11.01 0.59
N GLU A 106 2.40 12.12 -0.13
CA GLU A 106 2.79 12.11 -1.53
C GLU A 106 4.22 11.59 -1.71
N ILE A 107 5.14 11.93 -0.80
CA ILE A 107 6.53 11.45 -0.85
C ILE A 107 6.58 9.93 -0.73
N MET A 108 5.76 9.29 0.12
CA MET A 108 5.66 7.83 0.19
C MET A 108 5.26 7.23 -1.15
N ALA A 109 4.28 7.83 -1.84
CA ALA A 109 3.85 7.34 -3.14
C ALA A 109 4.96 7.47 -4.20
N LEU A 110 5.61 8.63 -4.27
CA LEU A 110 6.71 8.89 -5.21
C LEU A 110 7.91 7.98 -4.95
N PHE A 111 8.30 7.80 -3.69
CA PHE A 111 9.35 6.90 -3.26
C PHE A 111 9.13 5.45 -3.75
N CYS A 112 7.90 4.96 -3.66
CA CYS A 112 7.56 3.62 -4.11
C CYS A 112 7.42 3.48 -5.63
N LEU A 113 7.15 4.58 -6.35
CA LEU A 113 7.00 4.58 -7.80
C LEU A 113 8.29 4.95 -8.56
N ALA A 114 9.30 5.44 -7.88
CA ALA A 114 10.58 5.79 -8.49
C ALA A 114 11.40 4.54 -8.86
N ASP A 115 12.09 4.62 -10.00
CA ASP A 115 12.99 3.57 -10.49
C ASP A 115 14.45 3.77 -10.04
N SER A 116 14.83 5.01 -9.73
CA SER A 116 16.17 5.40 -9.33
C SER A 116 16.13 6.65 -8.45
N LEU A 117 17.26 6.99 -7.83
CA LEU A 117 17.37 8.26 -7.06
C LEU A 117 17.23 9.49 -7.96
N ASP A 118 17.64 9.42 -9.22
CA ASP A 118 17.48 10.53 -10.16
C ASP A 118 16.01 10.70 -10.56
N ASP A 119 15.29 9.59 -10.85
CA ASP A 119 13.84 9.59 -11.09
C ASP A 119 13.10 10.13 -9.85
N LEU A 120 13.47 9.68 -8.64
CA LEU A 120 12.91 10.17 -7.39
C LEU A 120 13.13 11.69 -7.24
N LYS A 121 14.32 12.18 -7.54
CA LYS A 121 14.64 13.61 -7.47
C LYS A 121 13.75 14.44 -8.40
N GLU A 122 13.59 14.00 -9.63
CA GLU A 122 12.71 14.66 -10.61
C GLU A 122 11.25 14.66 -10.13
N MET A 123 10.75 13.51 -9.66
CA MET A 123 9.39 13.39 -9.14
C MET A 123 9.15 14.31 -7.94
N LEU A 124 10.08 14.34 -6.97
CA LEU A 124 10.01 15.21 -5.79
C LEU A 124 10.00 16.69 -6.18
N GLY A 125 10.80 17.07 -7.17
CA GLY A 125 10.81 18.43 -7.69
C GLY A 125 9.50 18.87 -8.32
N ASN A 126 8.71 17.93 -8.83
CA ASN A 126 7.41 18.19 -9.47
C ASN A 126 6.22 18.18 -8.49
N ILE A 127 6.43 17.96 -7.20
CA ILE A 127 5.37 18.10 -6.19
C ILE A 127 4.79 19.50 -6.23
N VAL A 128 3.47 19.61 -6.28
CA VAL A 128 2.75 20.88 -6.16
C VAL A 128 2.72 21.30 -4.70
N ILE A 129 3.46 22.36 -4.36
CA ILE A 129 3.54 22.84 -2.98
C ILE A 129 2.49 23.90 -2.66
N GLY A 130 1.95 24.56 -3.69
CA GLY A 130 0.95 25.59 -3.49
C GLY A 130 0.55 26.30 -4.79
N TYR A 131 -0.15 27.41 -4.62
CA TYR A 131 -0.67 28.25 -5.70
C TYR A 131 -0.40 29.72 -5.41
N ASP A 132 -0.10 30.49 -6.45
CA ASP A 132 -0.06 31.95 -6.36
C ASP A 132 -1.48 32.59 -6.44
N LYS A 133 -1.57 33.89 -6.31
CA LYS A 133 -2.84 34.65 -6.43
C LYS A 133 -3.58 34.49 -7.77
N ASN A 134 -2.88 34.07 -8.82
CA ASN A 134 -3.43 33.81 -10.14
C ASN A 134 -3.74 32.33 -10.37
N GLN A 135 -3.68 31.48 -9.33
CA GLN A 135 -3.86 30.03 -9.39
C GLN A 135 -2.79 29.31 -10.22
N ARG A 136 -1.60 29.92 -10.43
CA ARG A 136 -0.44 29.23 -11.00
C ARG A 136 0.09 28.21 -10.00
N LEU A 137 0.33 26.99 -10.47
CA LEU A 137 0.98 25.95 -9.67
C LEU A 137 2.41 26.35 -9.32
N ILE A 138 2.78 26.17 -8.06
CA ILE A 138 4.15 26.33 -7.57
C ILE A 138 4.68 24.96 -7.20
N LEU A 139 5.83 24.60 -7.74
CA LEU A 139 6.42 23.28 -7.61
C LEU A 139 7.60 23.29 -6.62
N ALA A 140 7.87 22.16 -5.98
CA ALA A 140 8.95 22.02 -5.01
C ALA A 140 10.33 22.39 -5.59
N LYS A 141 10.58 22.13 -6.88
CA LYS A 141 11.83 22.52 -7.56
C LYS A 141 12.06 24.03 -7.61
N GLU A 142 11.01 24.84 -7.51
CA GLU A 142 11.15 26.30 -7.46
C GLU A 142 11.77 26.77 -6.12
N LEU A 143 11.76 25.90 -5.08
CA LEU A 143 12.48 26.12 -3.82
C LEU A 143 13.91 25.55 -3.85
N HIS A 144 14.31 24.83 -4.91
CA HIS A 144 15.60 24.14 -5.03
C HIS A 144 15.90 23.16 -3.88
N ILE A 145 14.88 22.49 -3.35
CA ILE A 145 14.95 21.62 -2.16
C ILE A 145 15.09 20.13 -2.50
N GLU A 146 14.82 19.72 -3.73
CA GLU A 146 14.74 18.31 -4.13
C GLU A 146 16.02 17.52 -3.85
N GLY A 147 17.18 18.15 -3.93
CA GLY A 147 18.46 17.51 -3.58
C GLY A 147 18.58 17.15 -2.11
N ALA A 148 18.10 18.02 -1.21
CA ALA A 148 18.07 17.76 0.21
C ALA A 148 17.06 16.63 0.58
N LEU A 149 15.89 16.62 -0.09
CA LEU A 149 14.90 15.57 0.09
C LEU A 149 15.48 14.20 -0.29
N VAL A 150 16.11 14.08 -1.46
CA VAL A 150 16.77 12.83 -1.89
C VAL A 150 17.89 12.42 -0.93
N THR A 151 18.65 13.38 -0.39
CA THR A 151 19.70 13.08 0.59
C THR A 151 19.16 12.41 1.84
N LEU A 152 18.00 12.83 2.33
CA LEU A 152 17.30 12.18 3.45
C LEU A 152 16.79 10.78 3.10
N LEU A 153 16.41 10.55 1.84
CA LEU A 153 15.80 9.31 1.38
C LEU A 153 16.81 8.28 0.85
N LYS A 154 18.07 8.67 0.61
CA LYS A 154 19.04 7.86 -0.14
C LYS A 154 19.29 6.48 0.44
N ASP A 155 19.41 6.36 1.75
CA ASP A 155 19.70 5.08 2.43
C ASP A 155 18.44 4.22 2.52
N ALA A 156 17.28 4.84 2.78
CA ALA A 156 15.99 4.17 2.79
C ALA A 156 15.58 3.66 1.41
N PHE A 157 16.11 4.21 0.32
CA PHE A 157 15.78 3.80 -1.05
C PHE A 157 16.27 2.39 -1.41
N TYR A 158 17.12 1.79 -0.60
CA TYR A 158 17.56 0.41 -0.75
C TYR A 158 16.59 -0.55 -0.04
N PRO A 159 15.99 -1.52 -0.78
CA PRO A 159 15.05 -2.48 -0.19
C PRO A 159 15.68 -3.34 0.90
N ASN A 160 14.87 -3.68 1.90
CA ASN A 160 15.29 -4.47 3.06
C ASN A 160 15.05 -5.97 2.81
N LEU A 161 16.07 -6.79 2.88
CA LEU A 161 16.00 -8.24 2.74
C LEU A 161 15.84 -8.90 4.11
N VAL A 162 14.77 -9.64 4.28
CA VAL A 162 14.41 -10.41 5.46
C VAL A 162 13.94 -11.80 5.04
N GLN A 163 13.28 -12.56 5.91
CA GLN A 163 12.74 -13.89 5.58
C GLN A 163 11.46 -14.20 6.35
N THR A 164 10.73 -15.21 5.88
CA THR A 164 9.64 -15.81 6.64
C THR A 164 10.15 -16.80 7.69
N LEU A 165 9.25 -17.26 8.57
CA LEU A 165 9.56 -18.35 9.52
C LEU A 165 10.04 -19.63 8.81
N GLU A 166 9.53 -19.89 7.59
CA GLU A 166 9.92 -21.01 6.75
C GLU A 166 11.17 -20.74 5.90
N HIS A 167 11.91 -19.68 6.20
CA HIS A 167 13.14 -19.30 5.50
C HIS A 167 12.96 -18.90 4.03
N THR A 168 11.75 -18.53 3.62
CA THR A 168 11.52 -17.94 2.31
C THR A 168 12.02 -16.48 2.32
N PRO A 169 12.90 -16.05 1.39
CA PRO A 169 13.34 -14.68 1.32
C PRO A 169 12.16 -13.72 1.12
N ALA A 170 12.17 -12.61 1.82
CA ALA A 170 11.19 -11.54 1.71
C ALA A 170 11.88 -10.18 1.62
N ILE A 171 11.39 -9.34 0.72
CA ILE A 171 11.85 -7.97 0.54
C ILE A 171 10.77 -7.04 1.07
N ILE A 172 11.13 -6.18 2.04
CA ILE A 172 10.23 -5.18 2.62
C ILE A 172 10.70 -3.80 2.18
N HIS A 173 9.81 -3.01 1.55
CA HIS A 173 10.20 -1.67 1.11
C HIS A 173 9.00 -0.77 0.83
N GLY A 174 8.95 0.37 1.53
CA GLY A 174 7.87 1.34 1.46
C GLY A 174 6.53 0.81 1.98
N GLY A 175 5.58 1.68 2.24
CA GLY A 175 4.30 1.29 2.84
C GLY A 175 3.12 2.22 2.50
N PRO A 176 2.87 2.55 1.21
CA PRO A 176 1.80 3.46 0.84
C PRO A 176 0.44 2.82 1.09
N PHE A 177 -0.52 3.61 1.61
CA PHE A 177 -1.90 3.15 1.77
C PHE A 177 -2.63 3.08 0.42
N ALA A 178 -3.41 2.02 0.21
CA ALA A 178 -4.14 1.80 -1.03
C ALA A 178 -5.31 2.76 -1.25
N ASN A 179 -5.92 3.26 -0.18
CA ASN A 179 -7.04 4.20 -0.28
C ASN A 179 -6.62 5.64 -0.66
N ILE A 180 -5.34 5.97 -0.55
CA ILE A 180 -4.82 7.31 -0.83
C ILE A 180 -3.74 7.28 -1.92
N ALA A 181 -2.83 6.30 -1.88
CA ALA A 181 -1.79 6.08 -2.87
C ALA A 181 -2.06 4.79 -3.66
N HIS A 182 -1.03 4.13 -4.18
CA HIS A 182 -1.18 2.90 -4.99
C HIS A 182 -1.19 1.60 -4.17
N GLY A 183 -0.89 1.65 -2.87
CA GLY A 183 -1.09 0.53 -1.94
C GLY A 183 -0.27 -0.72 -2.19
N CYS A 184 0.91 -0.55 -2.77
CA CYS A 184 1.84 -1.64 -3.10
C CYS A 184 3.25 -1.25 -2.67
N ASN A 185 4.11 -2.23 -2.43
CA ASN A 185 5.53 -2.00 -2.22
C ASN A 185 6.20 -1.30 -3.43
N SER A 186 7.47 -0.93 -3.29
CA SER A 186 8.17 -0.16 -4.32
C SER A 186 8.41 -0.93 -5.62
N ILE A 187 8.59 -0.18 -6.71
CA ILE A 187 9.03 -0.71 -8.02
C ILE A 187 10.42 -1.33 -7.89
N VAL A 188 11.34 -0.66 -7.19
CA VAL A 188 12.72 -1.15 -6.99
C VAL A 188 12.71 -2.52 -6.30
N ALA A 189 11.93 -2.69 -5.23
CA ALA A 189 11.82 -3.97 -4.54
C ALA A 189 11.24 -5.07 -5.43
N THR A 190 10.22 -4.78 -6.23
CA THR A 190 9.62 -5.76 -7.13
C THR A 190 10.60 -6.16 -8.24
N LYS A 191 11.30 -5.20 -8.86
CA LYS A 191 12.33 -5.48 -9.88
C LYS A 191 13.50 -6.29 -9.29
N LEU A 192 13.93 -5.98 -8.07
CA LEU A 192 14.93 -6.76 -7.36
C LEU A 192 14.47 -8.20 -7.13
N GLY A 193 13.24 -8.39 -6.64
CA GLY A 193 12.66 -9.73 -6.47
C GLY A 193 12.63 -10.51 -7.78
N LEU A 194 12.21 -9.88 -8.88
CA LEU A 194 12.17 -10.50 -10.22
C LEU A 194 13.57 -10.91 -10.73
N SER A 195 14.62 -10.21 -10.30
CA SER A 195 16.01 -10.57 -10.68
C SER A 195 16.60 -11.72 -9.86
N LEU A 196 16.06 -12.00 -8.69
CA LEU A 196 16.61 -12.95 -7.72
C LEU A 196 15.83 -14.27 -7.63
N GLY A 197 14.52 -14.25 -7.90
CA GLY A 197 13.64 -15.40 -7.72
C GLY A 197 13.07 -15.98 -9.01
N ASP A 198 12.69 -17.26 -8.97
CA ASP A 198 11.91 -17.90 -10.03
C ASP A 198 10.44 -17.47 -10.00
N TYR A 199 9.93 -17.13 -8.80
CA TYR A 199 8.59 -16.63 -8.55
C TYR A 199 8.67 -15.43 -7.60
N VAL A 200 8.03 -14.35 -7.98
CA VAL A 200 7.80 -13.20 -7.10
C VAL A 200 6.33 -13.16 -6.71
N ILE A 201 6.08 -13.18 -5.41
CA ILE A 201 4.75 -13.05 -4.83
C ILE A 201 4.67 -11.68 -4.18
N THR A 202 3.78 -10.84 -4.67
CA THR A 202 3.60 -9.49 -4.16
C THR A 202 2.14 -9.21 -3.85
N GLU A 203 1.86 -8.04 -3.32
CA GLU A 203 0.55 -7.66 -2.81
C GLU A 203 -0.06 -6.49 -3.58
N ALA A 204 -1.39 -6.43 -3.53
CA ALA A 204 -2.17 -5.24 -3.83
C ALA A 204 -3.11 -5.01 -2.63
N GLY A 205 -2.99 -3.86 -1.99
CA GLY A 205 -3.70 -3.57 -0.75
C GLY A 205 -5.20 -3.32 -0.93
N PHE A 206 -5.99 -3.55 0.12
CA PHE A 206 -7.46 -3.44 0.11
C PHE A 206 -8.16 -4.48 -0.78
N GLY A 207 -9.44 -4.27 -1.05
CA GLY A 207 -10.18 -5.06 -2.03
C GLY A 207 -9.63 -4.91 -3.45
N SER A 208 -9.86 -5.90 -4.30
CA SER A 208 -9.33 -5.89 -5.66
C SER A 208 -9.92 -4.78 -6.54
N ASP A 209 -11.09 -4.27 -6.17
CA ASP A 209 -11.75 -3.10 -6.78
C ASP A 209 -10.97 -1.79 -6.59
N LEU A 210 -10.04 -1.76 -5.65
CA LEU A 210 -9.19 -0.62 -5.37
C LEU A 210 -7.71 -0.94 -5.56
N GLY A 211 -7.19 -1.92 -4.81
CA GLY A 211 -5.76 -2.20 -4.78
C GLY A 211 -5.25 -2.88 -6.04
N ALA A 212 -5.98 -3.85 -6.59
CA ALA A 212 -5.56 -4.51 -7.83
C ALA A 212 -5.59 -3.56 -9.03
N GLU A 213 -6.61 -2.69 -9.13
CA GLU A 213 -6.66 -1.66 -10.17
C GLU A 213 -5.47 -0.72 -10.07
N LYS A 214 -5.14 -0.20 -8.89
CA LYS A 214 -3.98 0.66 -8.69
C LYS A 214 -2.65 -0.05 -8.97
N PHE A 215 -2.54 -1.33 -8.58
CA PHE A 215 -1.37 -2.14 -8.90
C PHE A 215 -1.16 -2.26 -10.41
N LEU A 216 -2.21 -2.62 -11.15
CA LEU A 216 -2.16 -2.86 -12.59
C LEU A 216 -2.05 -1.56 -13.38
N ASP A 217 -2.87 -0.55 -13.06
CA ASP A 217 -2.99 0.67 -13.84
C ASP A 217 -1.95 1.74 -13.49
N ILE A 218 -1.37 1.72 -12.29
CA ILE A 218 -0.36 2.67 -11.86
C ILE A 218 1.02 2.01 -11.82
N LYS A 219 1.22 1.07 -10.88
CA LYS A 219 2.54 0.48 -10.62
C LYS A 219 3.05 -0.33 -11.82
N CYS A 220 2.25 -1.25 -12.33
CA CYS A 220 2.67 -2.10 -13.45
C CYS A 220 2.96 -1.30 -14.71
N ARG A 221 2.15 -0.28 -15.00
CA ARG A 221 2.38 0.61 -16.16
C ARG A 221 3.66 1.44 -16.00
N LYS A 222 3.87 2.07 -14.85
CA LYS A 222 5.11 2.85 -14.57
C LYS A 222 6.34 1.96 -14.62
N ALA A 223 6.28 0.75 -14.07
CA ALA A 223 7.40 -0.18 -13.99
C ALA A 223 7.64 -1.00 -15.26
N SER A 224 6.70 -0.99 -16.22
CA SER A 224 6.69 -1.86 -17.40
C SER A 224 6.78 -3.35 -17.03
N ILE A 225 6.07 -3.76 -15.97
CA ILE A 225 5.92 -5.14 -15.51
C ILE A 225 4.45 -5.55 -15.60
N PHE A 226 4.20 -6.86 -15.64
CA PHE A 226 2.84 -7.39 -15.65
C PHE A 226 2.80 -8.73 -14.90
N PRO A 227 1.80 -9.00 -14.05
CA PRO A 227 1.72 -10.27 -13.36
C PRO A 227 1.34 -11.40 -14.31
N GLU A 228 1.90 -12.59 -14.11
CA GLU A 228 1.55 -13.79 -14.87
C GLU A 228 0.30 -14.49 -14.31
N CYS A 229 -0.05 -14.19 -13.05
CA CYS A 229 -1.23 -14.74 -12.39
C CYS A 229 -1.72 -13.79 -11.29
N ILE A 230 -3.03 -13.68 -11.17
CA ILE A 230 -3.70 -13.01 -10.06
C ILE A 230 -4.25 -14.05 -9.09
N VAL A 231 -3.93 -13.91 -7.81
CA VAL A 231 -4.52 -14.70 -6.73
C VAL A 231 -5.52 -13.82 -5.99
N LEU A 232 -6.81 -14.08 -6.20
CA LEU A 232 -7.89 -13.38 -5.52
C LEU A 232 -8.25 -14.11 -4.22
N VAL A 233 -7.90 -13.50 -3.10
CA VAL A 233 -8.19 -14.07 -1.78
C VAL A 233 -9.64 -13.80 -1.39
N ALA A 234 -10.38 -14.85 -1.05
CA ALA A 234 -11.74 -14.79 -0.53
C ALA A 234 -11.80 -15.49 0.83
N THR A 235 -12.74 -15.07 1.69
CA THR A 235 -13.03 -15.75 2.96
C THR A 235 -14.52 -15.97 3.13
N ILE A 236 -14.92 -17.05 3.77
CA ILE A 236 -16.33 -17.31 4.09
C ILE A 236 -16.92 -16.16 4.91
N LYS A 237 -16.16 -15.65 5.88
CA LYS A 237 -16.59 -14.50 6.71
C LYS A 237 -16.91 -13.26 5.89
N ALA A 238 -16.07 -12.94 4.89
CA ALA A 238 -16.32 -11.78 4.03
C ALA A 238 -17.58 -11.96 3.19
N LEU A 239 -17.82 -13.15 2.65
CA LEU A 239 -19.02 -13.45 1.88
C LEU A 239 -20.28 -13.32 2.74
N LYS A 240 -20.29 -13.92 3.93
CA LYS A 240 -21.41 -13.78 4.89
C LYS A 240 -21.66 -12.31 5.28
N TYR A 241 -20.60 -11.55 5.54
CA TYR A 241 -20.70 -10.14 5.86
C TYR A 241 -21.33 -9.33 4.72
N ASN A 242 -20.92 -9.60 3.48
CA ASN A 242 -21.52 -8.96 2.29
C ASN A 242 -22.99 -9.37 2.05
N ALA A 243 -23.41 -10.52 2.54
CA ALA A 243 -24.82 -10.94 2.58
C ALA A 243 -25.60 -10.34 3.76
N GLY A 244 -25.01 -9.44 4.56
CA GLY A 244 -25.69 -8.73 5.65
C GLY A 244 -25.65 -9.44 7.00
N ILE A 245 -24.86 -10.50 7.16
CA ILE A 245 -24.73 -11.19 8.46
C ILE A 245 -23.93 -10.30 9.43
N SER A 246 -24.42 -10.21 10.67
CA SER A 246 -23.80 -9.42 11.74
C SER A 246 -22.41 -9.99 12.12
N LYS A 247 -21.58 -9.16 12.77
CA LYS A 247 -20.27 -9.62 13.25
C LYS A 247 -20.38 -10.65 14.37
N GLU A 248 -21.45 -10.60 15.15
CA GLU A 248 -21.75 -11.52 16.24
C GLU A 248 -22.10 -12.93 15.71
N ASP A 249 -22.80 -12.99 14.57
CA ASP A 249 -23.31 -14.23 13.98
C ASP A 249 -22.40 -14.81 12.88
N ILE A 250 -21.36 -14.09 12.49
CA ILE A 250 -20.52 -14.40 11.33
C ILE A 250 -19.81 -15.75 11.43
N LEU A 251 -19.62 -16.27 12.65
CA LEU A 251 -18.99 -17.56 12.94
C LEU A 251 -19.98 -18.74 12.91
N ILE A 252 -21.30 -18.45 12.89
CA ILE A 252 -22.34 -19.48 12.82
C ILE A 252 -22.48 -19.95 11.39
N GLU A 253 -22.54 -21.27 11.15
CA GLU A 253 -22.76 -21.83 9.81
C GLU A 253 -23.99 -21.20 9.14
N ASN A 254 -23.80 -20.68 7.92
CA ASN A 254 -24.87 -20.12 7.12
C ASN A 254 -24.58 -20.25 5.63
N VAL A 255 -24.91 -21.42 5.08
CA VAL A 255 -24.67 -21.77 3.67
C VAL A 255 -25.43 -20.85 2.72
N ASP A 256 -26.63 -20.40 3.09
CA ASP A 256 -27.44 -19.51 2.25
C ASP A 256 -26.86 -18.11 2.18
N ALA A 257 -26.35 -17.58 3.31
CA ALA A 257 -25.64 -16.31 3.31
C ALA A 257 -24.35 -16.37 2.45
N VAL A 258 -23.63 -17.50 2.45
CA VAL A 258 -22.47 -17.66 1.55
C VAL A 258 -22.92 -17.60 0.09
N ARG A 259 -24.03 -18.27 -0.27
CA ARG A 259 -24.57 -18.21 -1.64
C ARG A 259 -24.96 -16.80 -2.05
N GLU A 260 -25.62 -16.05 -1.18
CA GLU A 260 -25.95 -14.64 -1.42
C GLU A 260 -24.70 -13.78 -1.57
N GLY A 261 -23.70 -13.97 -0.74
CA GLY A 261 -22.44 -13.23 -0.78
C GLY A 261 -21.55 -13.52 -2.00
N ILE A 262 -21.80 -14.60 -2.74
CA ILE A 262 -21.08 -14.93 -3.99
C ILE A 262 -21.15 -13.77 -4.99
N CYS A 263 -22.23 -13.00 -5.04
CA CYS A 263 -22.34 -11.85 -5.95
C CYS A 263 -21.20 -10.84 -5.78
N ASN A 264 -20.67 -10.68 -4.57
CA ASN A 264 -19.51 -9.85 -4.32
C ASN A 264 -18.23 -10.44 -4.93
N LEU A 265 -17.99 -11.75 -4.73
CA LEU A 265 -16.86 -12.45 -5.36
C LEU A 265 -16.95 -12.41 -6.88
N GLU A 266 -18.14 -12.60 -7.44
CA GLU A 266 -18.40 -12.51 -8.88
C GLU A 266 -18.05 -11.13 -9.46
N ALA A 267 -18.39 -10.05 -8.76
CA ALA A 267 -18.05 -8.69 -9.16
C ALA A 267 -16.53 -8.50 -9.24
N HIS A 268 -15.78 -8.94 -8.22
CA HIS A 268 -14.33 -8.88 -8.21
C HIS A 268 -13.70 -9.73 -9.31
N VAL A 269 -14.17 -10.94 -9.53
CA VAL A 269 -13.71 -11.82 -10.62
C VAL A 269 -13.96 -11.20 -11.97
N SER A 270 -15.18 -10.68 -12.19
CA SER A 270 -15.56 -10.00 -13.45
C SER A 270 -14.66 -8.81 -13.74
N ASN A 271 -14.31 -8.04 -12.71
CA ASN A 271 -13.43 -6.88 -12.84
C ASN A 271 -12.00 -7.31 -13.22
N LEU A 272 -11.46 -8.29 -12.52
CA LEU A 272 -10.08 -8.77 -12.75
C LEU A 272 -9.92 -9.46 -14.11
N LYS A 273 -10.94 -10.17 -14.59
CA LYS A 273 -10.93 -10.79 -15.94
C LYS A 273 -10.72 -9.78 -17.06
N LYS A 274 -11.08 -8.50 -16.88
CA LYS A 274 -10.89 -7.44 -17.89
C LYS A 274 -9.41 -7.18 -18.21
N TYR A 275 -8.51 -7.48 -17.29
CA TYR A 275 -7.06 -7.33 -17.49
C TYR A 275 -6.42 -8.45 -18.32
N GLY A 276 -7.15 -9.53 -18.59
CA GLY A 276 -6.63 -10.65 -19.38
C GLY A 276 -5.57 -11.50 -18.70
N VAL A 277 -5.38 -11.34 -17.40
CA VAL A 277 -4.42 -12.10 -16.59
C VAL A 277 -5.08 -13.38 -16.07
N PRO A 278 -4.41 -14.54 -16.09
CA PRO A 278 -4.90 -15.74 -15.44
C PRO A 278 -5.27 -15.49 -13.97
N LEU A 279 -6.42 -15.99 -13.53
CA LEU A 279 -6.98 -15.75 -12.21
C LEU A 279 -7.20 -17.06 -11.46
N VAL A 280 -6.80 -17.10 -10.20
CA VAL A 280 -7.09 -18.17 -9.25
C VAL A 280 -7.79 -17.57 -8.03
N VAL A 281 -8.89 -18.16 -7.60
CA VAL A 281 -9.52 -17.83 -6.31
C VAL A 281 -8.81 -18.65 -5.23
N CYS A 282 -8.28 -17.98 -4.23
CA CYS A 282 -7.74 -18.60 -3.01
C CYS A 282 -8.76 -18.43 -1.88
N LEU A 283 -9.43 -19.52 -1.51
CA LEU A 283 -10.29 -19.51 -0.34
C LEU A 283 -9.42 -19.67 0.91
N ASN A 284 -9.21 -18.59 1.63
CA ASN A 284 -8.50 -18.57 2.91
C ASN A 284 -9.48 -19.05 3.99
N ALA A 285 -9.39 -20.36 4.31
CA ALA A 285 -10.30 -21.02 5.23
C ALA A 285 -9.82 -20.86 6.68
N TYR A 286 -10.77 -20.65 7.59
CA TYR A 286 -10.56 -20.64 9.03
C TYR A 286 -11.16 -21.90 9.65
N ASP A 287 -10.67 -22.29 10.83
CA ASP A 287 -11.18 -23.46 11.59
C ASP A 287 -12.69 -23.39 11.86
N THR A 288 -13.27 -22.19 11.81
CA THR A 288 -14.71 -21.95 11.99
C THR A 288 -15.53 -22.14 10.72
N ASP A 289 -14.89 -22.27 9.56
CA ASP A 289 -15.58 -22.34 8.28
C ASP A 289 -15.94 -23.82 8.00
N THR A 290 -17.22 -24.10 7.79
CA THR A 290 -17.68 -25.46 7.56
C THR A 290 -17.37 -25.94 6.14
N SER A 291 -17.26 -27.25 5.96
CA SER A 291 -17.06 -27.86 4.64
C SER A 291 -18.22 -27.55 3.67
N LEU A 292 -19.44 -27.39 4.20
CA LEU A 292 -20.62 -27.04 3.39
C LEU A 292 -20.51 -25.61 2.86
N GLU A 293 -20.07 -24.66 3.68
CA GLU A 293 -19.85 -23.28 3.27
C GLU A 293 -18.71 -23.17 2.24
N GLN A 294 -17.59 -23.85 2.48
CA GLN A 294 -16.46 -23.90 1.54
C GLN A 294 -16.88 -24.49 0.19
N GLN A 295 -17.71 -25.55 0.20
CA GLN A 295 -18.17 -26.22 -1.01
C GLN A 295 -18.99 -25.30 -1.92
N VAL A 296 -19.76 -24.35 -1.36
CA VAL A 296 -20.50 -23.34 -2.17
C VAL A 296 -19.54 -22.53 -3.05
N VAL A 297 -18.43 -22.06 -2.48
CA VAL A 297 -17.44 -21.29 -3.23
C VAL A 297 -16.75 -22.14 -4.28
N ILE A 298 -16.36 -23.35 -3.92
CA ILE A 298 -15.70 -24.30 -4.82
C ILE A 298 -16.60 -24.63 -6.02
N ASP A 299 -17.88 -24.92 -5.77
CA ASP A 299 -18.83 -25.28 -6.82
C ASP A 299 -19.12 -24.08 -7.75
N TRP A 300 -19.25 -22.89 -7.19
CA TRP A 300 -19.38 -21.68 -7.99
C TRP A 300 -18.16 -21.45 -8.88
N CYS A 301 -16.94 -21.53 -8.33
CA CYS A 301 -15.73 -21.39 -9.14
C CYS A 301 -15.64 -22.42 -10.26
N LYS A 302 -16.00 -23.69 -10.00
CA LYS A 302 -16.06 -24.75 -11.04
C LYS A 302 -17.06 -24.41 -12.13
N LYS A 303 -18.27 -23.96 -11.77
CA LYS A 303 -19.32 -23.55 -12.71
C LYS A 303 -18.86 -22.41 -13.61
N GLU A 304 -18.14 -21.43 -13.05
CA GLU A 304 -17.63 -20.26 -13.77
C GLU A 304 -16.29 -20.54 -14.48
N ASN A 305 -15.82 -21.79 -14.47
CA ASN A 305 -14.53 -22.22 -15.02
C ASN A 305 -13.34 -21.40 -14.48
N ILE A 306 -13.31 -21.20 -13.16
CA ILE A 306 -12.27 -20.48 -12.44
C ILE A 306 -11.50 -21.48 -11.59
N SER A 307 -10.17 -21.42 -11.66
CA SER A 307 -9.33 -22.20 -10.75
C SER A 307 -9.54 -21.78 -9.30
N VAL A 308 -9.66 -22.73 -8.38
CA VAL A 308 -9.82 -22.48 -6.95
C VAL A 308 -8.87 -23.35 -6.14
N ALA A 309 -8.26 -22.76 -5.12
CA ALA A 309 -7.45 -23.44 -4.13
C ALA A 309 -7.97 -23.08 -2.73
N VAL A 310 -8.00 -24.03 -1.82
CA VAL A 310 -8.28 -23.78 -0.41
C VAL A 310 -6.96 -23.71 0.33
N SER A 311 -6.77 -22.65 1.08
CA SER A 311 -5.62 -22.45 1.98
C SER A 311 -6.10 -22.57 3.41
N THR A 312 -5.48 -23.49 4.17
CA THR A 312 -5.78 -23.78 5.58
C THR A 312 -4.59 -23.43 6.45
#